data_38becd4f5fe26d864940e0f6aeed0505
#
_entry.id   38becd4f5fe26d864940e0f6aeed0505
#
_cell.length_a   1.000
_cell.length_b   1.000
_cell.length_c   1.000
_cell.angle_alpha   90.00
_cell.angle_beta   90.00
_cell.angle_gamma   90.00
#
_symmetry.space_group_name_H-M   'P 1'
#
loop_
_entity.id
_entity.type
_entity.pdbx_description
1 polymer ?
#
loop_
_entity_poly.entity_id
_entity_poly.type
_entity_poly.pdbx_seq_one_letter_code
_entity_poly.pdbx_strand_id
1 'polypeptide(L)'
;MATAKRTILLVEDEESITTPLAEALEREGFATEIARTAADALELGKRVRPDLVLLDLMLPDGSGFDVCRELRAASPVPIIILSARGEEADRVVGLELGADDYVVKPFSAREVIARIRAVLRRTNAPSGPATGPLEVGEIRLDPARRSVTLAGEPLELSRKEFDLLALLMREAGNVVPRERLLDEVWDVNWFGSTKTLDVHVSAVRKKLRDDPTRPRYVHTVRGVGFRFAAPDEVS
;
A
#
# COMPACT_ATOMS: atom_id res chain seq x y z
N MET A 1 18.79 25.53 -2.79
CA MET A 1 19.08 24.40 -1.92
C MET A 1 18.75 23.14 -2.71
N ALA A 2 19.68 22.22 -2.91
CA ALA A 2 19.40 20.95 -3.59
C ALA A 2 18.42 20.16 -2.72
N THR A 3 17.26 19.83 -3.23
CA THR A 3 16.31 18.92 -2.59
C THR A 3 17.02 17.58 -2.41
N ALA A 4 17.06 17.05 -1.19
CA ALA A 4 17.64 15.74 -0.94
C ALA A 4 16.97 14.70 -1.86
N LYS A 5 17.77 13.90 -2.54
CA LYS A 5 17.25 12.81 -3.39
C LYS A 5 16.51 11.81 -2.53
N ARG A 6 15.36 11.35 -2.99
CA ARG A 6 14.63 10.25 -2.34
C ARG A 6 15.37 8.95 -2.53
N THR A 7 15.46 8.17 -1.47
CA THR A 7 16.19 6.90 -1.44
C THR A 7 15.24 5.72 -1.66
N ILE A 8 15.54 4.92 -2.68
CA ILE A 8 14.86 3.67 -2.98
C ILE A 8 15.74 2.52 -2.53
N LEU A 9 15.23 1.66 -1.67
CA LEU A 9 15.88 0.39 -1.33
C LEU A 9 15.41 -0.67 -2.33
N LEU A 10 16.33 -1.16 -3.16
CA LEU A 10 16.09 -2.23 -4.12
C LEU A 10 16.58 -3.55 -3.54
N VAL A 11 15.64 -4.44 -3.22
CA VAL A 11 15.89 -5.78 -2.67
C VAL A 11 15.70 -6.80 -3.77
N GLU A 12 16.80 -7.27 -4.36
CA GLU A 12 16.82 -8.15 -5.53
C GLU A 12 18.20 -8.76 -5.65
N ASP A 13 18.33 -10.07 -5.82
CA ASP A 13 19.60 -10.77 -5.94
C ASP A 13 20.13 -10.84 -7.37
N GLU A 14 19.24 -10.81 -8.37
CA GLU A 14 19.63 -10.89 -9.78
C GLU A 14 20.25 -9.59 -10.29
N GLU A 15 21.55 -9.64 -10.64
CA GLU A 15 22.30 -8.48 -11.14
C GLU A 15 21.77 -7.98 -12.51
N SER A 16 21.23 -8.88 -13.30
CA SER A 16 20.57 -8.58 -14.59
C SER A 16 19.34 -7.67 -14.44
N ILE A 17 18.74 -7.63 -13.28
CA ILE A 17 17.60 -6.79 -12.91
C ILE A 17 18.05 -5.55 -12.15
N THR A 18 18.92 -5.74 -11.14
CA THR A 18 19.33 -4.65 -10.24
C THR A 18 20.08 -3.55 -10.96
N THR A 19 21.06 -3.91 -11.81
CA THR A 19 21.92 -2.92 -12.49
C THR A 19 21.12 -1.99 -13.40
N PRO A 20 20.36 -2.47 -14.39
CA PRO A 20 19.61 -1.59 -15.29
C PRO A 20 18.50 -0.82 -14.59
N LEU A 21 17.89 -1.39 -13.54
CA LEU A 21 16.85 -0.71 -12.78
C LEU A 21 17.44 0.40 -11.91
N ALA A 22 18.56 0.17 -11.23
CA ALA A 22 19.26 1.19 -10.43
C ALA A 22 19.71 2.37 -11.30
N GLU A 23 20.33 2.10 -12.46
CA GLU A 23 20.71 3.15 -13.41
C GLU A 23 19.51 3.96 -13.91
N ALA A 24 18.38 3.30 -14.13
CA ALA A 24 17.16 3.99 -14.54
C ALA A 24 16.61 4.87 -13.42
N LEU A 25 16.62 4.39 -12.19
CA LEU A 25 16.20 5.15 -11.00
C LEU A 25 17.09 6.37 -10.77
N GLU A 26 18.40 6.22 -10.90
CA GLU A 26 19.36 7.32 -10.74
C GLU A 26 19.18 8.41 -11.80
N ARG A 27 18.93 8.02 -13.06
CA ARG A 27 18.62 8.97 -14.15
C ARG A 27 17.34 9.77 -13.88
N GLU A 28 16.40 9.19 -13.15
CA GLU A 28 15.14 9.83 -12.75
C GLU A 28 15.24 10.61 -11.44
N GLY A 29 16.45 10.73 -10.88
CA GLY A 29 16.77 11.58 -9.72
C GLY A 29 16.59 10.92 -8.37
N PHE A 30 16.43 9.59 -8.31
CA PHE A 30 16.42 8.84 -7.05
C PHE A 30 17.86 8.51 -6.61
N ALA A 31 18.05 8.26 -5.32
CA ALA A 31 19.21 7.55 -4.79
C ALA A 31 18.80 6.07 -4.64
N THR A 32 19.71 5.14 -4.93
CA THR A 32 19.40 3.71 -4.88
C THR A 32 20.36 3.01 -3.93
N GLU A 33 19.82 2.25 -2.99
CA GLU A 33 20.54 1.30 -2.14
C GLU A 33 20.12 -0.10 -2.53
N ILE A 34 21.06 -1.04 -2.63
CA ILE A 34 20.80 -2.40 -3.10
C ILE A 34 21.06 -3.39 -1.97
N ALA A 35 20.06 -4.24 -1.69
CA ALA A 35 20.19 -5.42 -0.84
C ALA A 35 20.01 -6.67 -1.70
N ARG A 36 20.89 -7.65 -1.55
CA ARG A 36 20.83 -8.91 -2.32
C ARG A 36 20.30 -10.08 -1.50
N THR A 37 20.05 -9.85 -0.22
CA THR A 37 19.59 -10.85 0.74
C THR A 37 18.48 -10.28 1.62
N ALA A 38 17.68 -11.15 2.23
CA ALA A 38 16.69 -10.75 3.22
C ALA A 38 17.33 -10.08 4.44
N ALA A 39 18.47 -10.61 4.90
CA ALA A 39 19.21 -10.05 6.03
C ALA A 39 19.70 -8.62 5.72
N ASP A 40 20.33 -8.41 4.56
CA ASP A 40 20.77 -7.08 4.13
C ASP A 40 19.61 -6.09 4.00
N ALA A 41 18.45 -6.57 3.48
CA ALA A 41 17.28 -5.73 3.32
C ALA A 41 16.75 -5.18 4.65
N LEU A 42 16.72 -6.01 5.68
CA LEU A 42 16.27 -5.62 7.02
C LEU A 42 17.27 -4.68 7.71
N GLU A 43 18.58 -4.93 7.54
CA GLU A 43 19.64 -4.06 8.07
C GLU A 43 19.63 -2.69 7.39
N LEU A 44 19.65 -2.67 6.04
CA LEU A 44 19.62 -1.44 5.25
C LEU A 44 18.34 -0.65 5.50
N GLY A 45 17.18 -1.32 5.60
CA GLY A 45 15.90 -0.69 5.89
C GLY A 45 15.93 0.13 7.19
N LYS A 46 16.59 -0.38 8.23
CA LYS A 46 16.77 0.33 9.50
C LYS A 46 17.79 1.47 9.42
N ARG A 47 18.94 1.22 8.74
CA ARG A 47 20.06 2.15 8.66
C ARG A 47 19.77 3.34 7.74
N VAL A 48 19.25 3.09 6.55
CA VAL A 48 19.08 4.09 5.49
C VAL A 48 17.74 4.84 5.61
N ARG A 49 16.73 4.22 6.21
CA ARG A 49 15.35 4.73 6.27
C ARG A 49 14.87 5.16 4.88
N PRO A 50 14.72 4.22 3.95
CA PRO A 50 14.37 4.52 2.58
C PRO A 50 12.98 5.18 2.47
N ASP A 51 12.76 5.96 1.41
CA ASP A 51 11.46 6.54 1.09
C ASP A 51 10.49 5.51 0.46
N LEU A 52 11.06 4.44 -0.14
CA LEU A 52 10.30 3.33 -0.72
C LEU A 52 11.19 2.10 -0.84
N VAL A 53 10.60 0.91 -0.71
CA VAL A 53 11.25 -0.38 -0.91
C VAL A 53 10.68 -1.04 -2.17
N LEU A 54 11.55 -1.48 -3.08
CA LEU A 54 11.25 -2.46 -4.12
C LEU A 54 11.72 -3.82 -3.61
N LEU A 55 10.86 -4.82 -3.58
CA LEU A 55 11.13 -6.07 -2.89
C LEU A 55 10.83 -7.27 -3.77
N ASP A 56 11.84 -8.08 -4.10
CA ASP A 56 11.60 -9.42 -4.64
C ASP A 56 11.14 -10.37 -3.52
N LEU A 57 10.29 -11.30 -3.90
CA LEU A 57 9.82 -12.37 -3.02
C LEU A 57 10.78 -13.55 -2.94
N MET A 58 11.61 -13.75 -3.97
CA MET A 58 12.53 -14.87 -4.09
C MET A 58 13.94 -14.40 -3.76
N LEU A 59 14.32 -14.51 -2.49
CA LEU A 59 15.66 -14.14 -2.02
C LEU A 59 16.45 -15.40 -1.66
N PRO A 60 17.78 -15.40 -1.80
CA PRO A 60 18.60 -16.59 -1.62
C PRO A 60 18.64 -17.11 -0.18
N ASP A 61 18.38 -16.26 0.80
CA ASP A 61 18.49 -16.55 2.23
C ASP A 61 17.13 -16.56 2.96
N GLY A 62 16.01 -16.26 2.26
CA GLY A 62 14.71 -16.20 2.90
C GLY A 62 13.57 -15.80 1.99
N SER A 63 12.40 -15.65 2.58
CA SER A 63 11.20 -15.23 1.87
C SER A 63 11.03 -13.70 1.91
N GLY A 64 10.85 -13.07 0.75
CA GLY A 64 10.51 -11.66 0.67
C GLY A 64 9.19 -11.32 1.38
N PHE A 65 8.28 -12.29 1.55
CA PHE A 65 7.08 -12.08 2.37
C PHE A 65 7.42 -11.82 3.84
N ASP A 66 8.42 -12.52 4.39
CA ASP A 66 8.88 -12.29 5.76
C ASP A 66 9.54 -10.92 5.90
N VAL A 67 10.37 -10.55 4.92
CA VAL A 67 10.96 -9.20 4.84
C VAL A 67 9.87 -8.13 4.79
N CYS A 68 8.83 -8.31 3.97
CA CYS A 68 7.70 -7.38 3.87
C CYS A 68 7.02 -7.20 5.23
N ARG A 69 6.72 -8.31 5.92
CA ARG A 69 6.09 -8.31 7.25
C ARG A 69 6.95 -7.59 8.30
N GLU A 70 8.25 -7.87 8.33
CA GLU A 70 9.16 -7.25 9.29
C GLU A 70 9.36 -5.75 9.03
N LEU A 71 9.56 -5.35 7.78
CA LEU A 71 9.65 -3.94 7.42
C LEU A 71 8.36 -3.18 7.77
N ARG A 72 7.20 -3.80 7.54
CA ARG A 72 5.90 -3.21 7.85
C ARG A 72 5.68 -3.06 9.36
N ALA A 73 6.12 -4.02 10.16
CA ALA A 73 6.07 -3.94 11.63
C ALA A 73 6.98 -2.84 12.19
N ALA A 74 8.09 -2.54 11.48
CA ALA A 74 9.07 -1.55 11.92
C ALA A 74 8.82 -0.13 11.40
N SER A 75 8.13 0.03 10.25
CA SER A 75 8.03 1.31 9.55
C SER A 75 6.82 1.37 8.60
N PRO A 76 6.20 2.55 8.42
CA PRO A 76 5.18 2.77 7.40
C PRO A 76 5.76 2.97 5.99
N VAL A 77 7.03 2.62 5.75
CA VAL A 77 7.68 2.80 4.45
C VAL A 77 6.87 2.12 3.34
N PRO A 78 6.62 2.77 2.19
CA PRO A 78 5.95 2.13 1.09
C PRO A 78 6.74 0.95 0.53
N ILE A 79 6.05 -0.16 0.22
CA ILE A 79 6.65 -1.39 -0.33
C ILE A 79 5.95 -1.74 -1.64
N ILE A 80 6.73 -1.86 -2.72
CA ILE A 80 6.26 -2.43 -3.99
C ILE A 80 6.95 -3.78 -4.18
N ILE A 81 6.17 -4.84 -4.30
CA ILE A 81 6.69 -6.18 -4.57
C ILE A 81 7.00 -6.31 -6.07
N LEU A 82 8.19 -6.84 -6.39
CA LEU A 82 8.61 -7.26 -7.73
C LEU A 82 8.75 -8.78 -7.73
N SER A 83 7.97 -9.52 -8.51
CA SER A 83 8.08 -10.98 -8.46
C SER A 83 7.76 -11.68 -9.76
N ALA A 84 8.47 -12.78 -10.03
CA ALA A 84 8.16 -13.71 -11.11
C ALA A 84 6.89 -14.53 -10.80
N ARG A 85 6.45 -14.58 -9.55
CA ARG A 85 5.22 -15.26 -9.14
C ARG A 85 4.02 -14.44 -9.59
N GLY A 86 3.52 -14.74 -10.78
CA GLY A 86 2.32 -14.12 -11.35
C GLY A 86 1.02 -14.77 -10.86
N GLU A 87 1.08 -15.77 -9.98
CA GLU A 87 -0.11 -16.40 -9.44
C GLU A 87 -0.90 -15.41 -8.59
N GLU A 88 -2.20 -15.45 -8.74
CA GLU A 88 -3.11 -14.58 -8.00
C GLU A 88 -2.95 -14.71 -6.48
N ALA A 89 -2.68 -15.93 -6.03
CA ALA A 89 -2.47 -16.24 -4.60
C ALA A 89 -1.28 -15.47 -4.02
N ASP A 90 -0.13 -15.46 -4.68
CA ASP A 90 1.07 -14.76 -4.20
C ASP A 90 0.87 -13.25 -4.13
N ARG A 91 0.16 -12.68 -5.12
CA ARG A 91 -0.18 -11.27 -5.12
C ARG A 91 -1.13 -10.90 -3.99
N VAL A 92 -2.14 -11.74 -3.74
CA VAL A 92 -3.06 -11.56 -2.62
C VAL A 92 -2.31 -11.58 -1.30
N VAL A 93 -1.44 -12.58 -1.09
CA VAL A 93 -0.62 -12.68 0.13
C VAL A 93 0.27 -11.46 0.33
N GLY A 94 0.99 -11.01 -0.72
CA GLY A 94 1.86 -9.83 -0.63
C GLY A 94 1.11 -8.56 -0.23
N LEU A 95 -0.07 -8.35 -0.80
CA LEU A 95 -0.91 -7.18 -0.49
C LEU A 95 -1.55 -7.30 0.90
N GLU A 96 -1.98 -8.50 1.33
CA GLU A 96 -2.48 -8.74 2.70
C GLU A 96 -1.41 -8.52 3.77
N LEU A 97 -0.13 -8.78 3.44
CA LEU A 97 1.00 -8.48 4.31
C LEU A 97 1.35 -6.99 4.36
N GLY A 98 0.63 -6.16 3.59
CA GLY A 98 0.72 -4.72 3.65
C GLY A 98 1.60 -4.09 2.56
N ALA A 99 1.93 -4.79 1.47
CA ALA A 99 2.53 -4.16 0.32
C ALA A 99 1.57 -3.13 -0.30
N ASP A 100 2.12 -2.03 -0.79
CA ASP A 100 1.33 -0.95 -1.38
C ASP A 100 1.00 -1.22 -2.85
N ASP A 101 1.84 -1.99 -3.54
CA ASP A 101 1.67 -2.39 -4.93
C ASP A 101 2.42 -3.69 -5.23
N TYR A 102 2.12 -4.31 -6.39
CA TYR A 102 2.71 -5.56 -6.85
C TYR A 102 2.95 -5.50 -8.37
N VAL A 103 4.17 -5.79 -8.79
CA VAL A 103 4.60 -5.81 -10.19
C VAL A 103 5.08 -7.21 -10.56
N VAL A 104 4.54 -7.76 -11.64
CA VAL A 104 4.92 -9.10 -12.14
C VAL A 104 6.11 -8.97 -13.08
N LYS A 105 7.15 -9.79 -12.89
CA LYS A 105 8.27 -9.96 -13.83
C LYS A 105 7.80 -10.77 -15.07
N PRO A 106 8.22 -10.44 -16.30
CA PRO A 106 9.10 -9.33 -16.64
C PRO A 106 8.38 -7.98 -16.70
N PHE A 107 9.06 -6.93 -16.23
CA PHE A 107 8.54 -5.56 -16.21
C PHE A 107 9.48 -4.59 -16.95
N SER A 108 9.00 -3.42 -17.30
CA SER A 108 9.84 -2.34 -17.78
C SER A 108 10.26 -1.41 -16.64
N ALA A 109 11.50 -0.89 -16.69
CA ALA A 109 11.94 0.11 -15.71
C ALA A 109 11.00 1.33 -15.68
N ARG A 110 10.45 1.72 -16.84
CA ARG A 110 9.48 2.81 -16.96
C ARG A 110 8.19 2.54 -16.16
N GLU A 111 7.70 1.31 -16.17
CA GLU A 111 6.53 0.92 -15.38
C GLU A 111 6.81 1.04 -13.89
N VAL A 112 7.93 0.45 -13.43
CA VAL A 112 8.32 0.51 -12.01
C VAL A 112 8.48 1.94 -11.54
N ILE A 113 9.16 2.80 -12.33
CA ILE A 113 9.35 4.23 -12.01
C ILE A 113 8.01 4.97 -11.94
N ALA A 114 7.08 4.70 -12.84
CA ALA A 114 5.76 5.30 -12.81
C ALA A 114 5.02 4.93 -11.51
N ARG A 115 5.10 3.66 -11.08
CA ARG A 115 4.50 3.18 -9.82
C ARG A 115 5.17 3.78 -8.59
N ILE A 116 6.51 3.87 -8.57
CA ILE A 116 7.26 4.55 -7.50
C ILE A 116 6.78 6.00 -7.35
N ARG A 117 6.70 6.73 -8.46
CA ARG A 117 6.23 8.13 -8.44
C ARG A 117 4.80 8.25 -7.93
N ALA A 118 3.90 7.35 -8.35
CA ALA A 118 2.53 7.32 -7.89
C ALA A 118 2.44 7.09 -6.37
N VAL A 119 3.20 6.14 -5.85
CA VAL A 119 3.27 5.85 -4.41
C VAL A 119 3.87 7.01 -3.64
N LEU A 120 5.00 7.59 -4.09
CA LEU A 120 5.70 8.68 -3.40
C LEU A 120 4.98 10.03 -3.48
N ARG A 121 4.18 10.32 -4.51
CA ARG A 121 3.40 11.56 -4.60
C ARG A 121 2.42 11.67 -3.43
N ARG A 122 1.83 10.57 -3.02
CA ARG A 122 0.85 10.50 -1.93
C ARG A 122 1.48 10.57 -0.54
N THR A 123 2.78 10.21 -0.39
CA THR A 123 3.48 10.44 0.88
C THR A 123 3.58 11.91 1.24
N ASN A 124 3.51 12.79 0.25
CA ASN A 124 3.66 14.24 0.41
C ASN A 124 2.39 15.03 0.09
N ALA A 125 1.32 14.40 -0.41
CA ALA A 125 0.07 15.11 -0.55
C ALA A 125 -0.45 15.47 0.85
N PRO A 126 -0.66 16.74 1.18
CA PRO A 126 -1.45 17.08 2.34
C PRO A 126 -2.78 16.37 2.13
N SER A 127 -3.20 15.55 3.09
CA SER A 127 -4.58 15.06 3.16
C SER A 127 -5.47 16.25 2.81
N GLY A 128 -6.38 16.09 1.83
CA GLY A 128 -7.24 17.19 1.35
C GLY A 128 -7.83 18.01 2.50
N PRO A 129 -8.64 19.06 2.24
CA PRO A 129 -8.99 20.06 3.25
C PRO A 129 -9.26 19.37 4.57
N ALA A 130 -8.58 19.82 5.61
CA ALA A 130 -8.57 19.20 6.93
C ALA A 130 -10.01 19.06 7.44
N THR A 131 -10.64 17.99 7.05
CA THR A 131 -11.87 17.53 7.70
C THR A 131 -11.42 16.95 9.04
N GLY A 132 -12.07 17.34 10.11
CA GLY A 132 -11.84 16.79 11.45
C GLY A 132 -11.94 15.27 11.46
N PRO A 133 -11.74 14.61 12.58
CA PRO A 133 -11.87 13.17 12.70
C PRO A 133 -13.20 12.69 12.14
N LEU A 134 -13.17 11.60 11.38
CA LEU A 134 -14.35 10.92 10.86
C LEU A 134 -14.81 9.88 11.89
N GLU A 135 -16.09 9.85 12.17
CA GLU A 135 -16.66 8.90 13.14
C GLU A 135 -17.89 8.23 12.55
N VAL A 136 -17.89 6.89 12.53
CA VAL A 136 -19.04 6.07 12.11
C VAL A 136 -19.10 4.84 13.00
N GLY A 137 -20.15 4.75 13.83
CA GLY A 137 -20.27 3.71 14.85
C GLY A 137 -19.10 3.74 15.82
N GLU A 138 -18.42 2.62 15.98
CA GLU A 138 -17.26 2.48 16.89
C GLU A 138 -15.91 2.86 16.24
N ILE A 139 -15.92 3.28 14.97
CA ILE A 139 -14.71 3.64 14.22
C ILE A 139 -14.50 5.14 14.29
N ARG A 140 -13.30 5.54 14.73
CA ARG A 140 -12.83 6.92 14.68
C ARG A 140 -11.53 6.96 13.87
N LEU A 141 -11.50 7.75 12.79
CA LEU A 141 -10.36 7.94 11.92
C LEU A 141 -9.95 9.42 11.93
N ASP A 142 -8.69 9.69 12.29
CA ASP A 142 -8.10 11.03 12.25
C ASP A 142 -7.15 11.12 11.02
N PRO A 143 -7.56 11.83 9.95
CA PRO A 143 -6.74 11.95 8.75
C PRO A 143 -5.44 12.73 9.00
N ALA A 144 -5.45 13.72 9.89
CA ALA A 144 -4.29 14.57 10.17
C ALA A 144 -3.21 13.81 10.96
N ARG A 145 -3.64 12.94 11.88
CA ARG A 145 -2.73 12.09 12.67
C ARG A 145 -2.45 10.75 12.03
N ARG A 146 -3.16 10.41 10.95
CA ARG A 146 -3.15 9.07 10.32
C ARG A 146 -3.37 7.95 11.32
N SER A 147 -4.30 8.15 12.23
CA SER A 147 -4.65 7.18 13.28
C SER A 147 -6.09 6.72 13.15
N VAL A 148 -6.33 5.46 13.52
CA VAL A 148 -7.67 4.84 13.56
C VAL A 148 -7.84 4.16 14.89
N THR A 149 -9.02 4.25 15.45
CA THR A 149 -9.45 3.45 16.60
C THR A 149 -10.75 2.72 16.29
N LEU A 150 -10.89 1.51 16.82
CA LEU A 150 -12.12 0.72 16.80
C LEU A 150 -12.54 0.48 18.25
N ALA A 151 -13.72 0.93 18.65
CA ALA A 151 -14.20 0.87 20.03
C ALA A 151 -13.21 1.48 21.04
N GLY A 152 -12.50 2.54 20.65
CA GLY A 152 -11.49 3.23 21.46
C GLY A 152 -10.09 2.62 21.41
N GLU A 153 -9.93 1.38 20.93
CA GLU A 153 -8.64 0.70 20.81
C GLU A 153 -7.93 1.07 19.51
N PRO A 154 -6.61 1.32 19.54
CA PRO A 154 -5.84 1.60 18.33
C PRO A 154 -5.94 0.47 17.31
N LEU A 155 -6.16 0.82 16.05
CA LEU A 155 -6.22 -0.12 14.92
C LEU A 155 -5.07 0.15 13.96
N GLU A 156 -4.17 -0.83 13.79
CA GLU A 156 -3.06 -0.71 12.86
C GLU A 156 -3.49 -1.02 11.44
N LEU A 157 -3.39 -0.03 10.57
CA LEU A 157 -3.66 -0.14 9.14
C LEU A 157 -2.38 0.12 8.34
N SER A 158 -2.20 -0.64 7.25
CA SER A 158 -1.22 -0.25 6.25
C SER A 158 -1.64 1.09 5.62
N ARG A 159 -0.71 1.73 4.92
CA ARG A 159 -1.00 3.02 4.30
C ARG A 159 -2.20 2.97 3.35
N LYS A 160 -2.28 1.94 2.51
CA LYS A 160 -3.38 1.78 1.54
C LYS A 160 -4.71 1.44 2.20
N GLU A 161 -4.68 0.62 3.25
CA GLU A 161 -5.87 0.34 4.04
C GLU A 161 -6.40 1.60 4.72
N PHE A 162 -5.51 2.44 5.24
CA PHE A 162 -5.88 3.71 5.84
C PHE A 162 -6.51 4.66 4.80
N ASP A 163 -5.85 4.84 3.64
CA ASP A 163 -6.32 5.74 2.60
C ASP A 163 -7.67 5.27 2.03
N LEU A 164 -7.85 3.95 1.86
CA LEU A 164 -9.10 3.32 1.44
C LEU A 164 -10.22 3.55 2.48
N LEU A 165 -9.95 3.27 3.75
CA LEU A 165 -10.91 3.48 4.83
C LEU A 165 -11.30 4.95 4.95
N ALA A 166 -10.33 5.86 4.89
CA ALA A 166 -10.57 7.30 4.96
C ALA A 166 -11.45 7.80 3.81
N LEU A 167 -11.25 7.29 2.59
CA LEU A 167 -12.10 7.64 1.46
C LEU A 167 -13.53 7.11 1.65
N LEU A 168 -13.66 5.83 2.01
CA LEU A 168 -14.95 5.20 2.24
C LEU A 168 -15.74 5.88 3.37
N MET A 169 -15.08 6.24 4.48
CA MET A 169 -15.73 6.94 5.60
C MET A 169 -16.13 8.39 5.25
N ARG A 170 -15.36 9.09 4.42
CA ARG A 170 -15.76 10.43 3.92
C ARG A 170 -17.04 10.38 3.08
N GLU A 171 -17.22 9.29 2.37
CA GLU A 171 -18.38 9.03 1.51
C GLU A 171 -19.44 8.15 2.21
N ALA A 172 -19.42 8.08 3.54
CA ALA A 172 -20.33 7.22 4.30
C ALA A 172 -21.79 7.40 3.84
N GLY A 173 -22.50 6.29 3.63
CA GLY A 173 -23.84 6.26 3.05
C GLY A 173 -23.90 6.26 1.51
N ASN A 174 -22.82 6.66 0.83
CA ASN A 174 -22.76 6.70 -0.64
C ASN A 174 -21.97 5.53 -1.22
N VAL A 175 -22.37 5.09 -2.42
CA VAL A 175 -21.60 4.09 -3.17
C VAL A 175 -20.43 4.77 -3.86
N VAL A 176 -19.21 4.30 -3.59
CA VAL A 176 -18.00 4.75 -4.27
C VAL A 176 -17.66 3.75 -5.36
N PRO A 177 -17.64 4.16 -6.64
CA PRO A 177 -17.28 3.29 -7.77
C PRO A 177 -15.85 2.73 -7.64
N ARG A 178 -15.63 1.51 -8.16
CA ARG A 178 -14.32 0.85 -8.12
C ARG A 178 -13.22 1.69 -8.76
N GLU A 179 -13.51 2.29 -9.91
CA GLU A 179 -12.57 3.16 -10.62
C GLU A 179 -12.14 4.34 -9.74
N ARG A 180 -13.12 5.03 -9.13
CA ARG A 180 -12.82 6.15 -8.23
C ARG A 180 -11.97 5.73 -7.02
N LEU A 181 -12.24 4.55 -6.43
CA LEU A 181 -11.43 4.01 -5.33
C LEU A 181 -10.00 3.73 -5.78
N LEU A 182 -9.83 3.16 -6.98
CA LEU A 182 -8.50 2.92 -7.55
C LEU A 182 -7.78 4.23 -7.85
N ASP A 183 -8.44 5.18 -8.49
CA ASP A 183 -7.87 6.47 -8.85
C ASP A 183 -7.45 7.29 -7.62
N GLU A 184 -8.31 7.39 -6.61
CA GLU A 184 -8.04 8.18 -5.42
C GLU A 184 -7.10 7.50 -4.43
N VAL A 185 -7.10 6.15 -4.34
CA VAL A 185 -6.25 5.41 -3.40
C VAL A 185 -4.96 4.91 -4.06
N TRP A 186 -4.95 4.53 -5.34
CA TRP A 186 -3.73 4.06 -6.02
C TRP A 186 -3.18 5.05 -7.03
N ASP A 187 -3.91 5.54 -7.98
CA ASP A 187 -3.61 6.64 -8.93
C ASP A 187 -4.53 6.57 -10.16
N VAL A 188 -4.81 7.73 -10.79
CA VAL A 188 -5.55 7.83 -12.07
C VAL A 188 -4.87 7.07 -13.23
N ASN A 189 -3.58 6.78 -13.12
CA ASN A 189 -2.82 5.97 -14.08
C ASN A 189 -2.55 4.56 -13.53
N TRP A 190 -3.45 4.03 -12.70
CA TRP A 190 -3.32 2.67 -12.18
C TRP A 190 -3.49 1.64 -13.31
N PHE A 191 -2.41 0.98 -13.69
CA PHE A 191 -2.40 -0.10 -14.68
C PHE A 191 -2.46 -1.50 -14.05
N GLY A 192 -2.61 -1.57 -12.74
CA GLY A 192 -2.70 -2.82 -12.01
C GLY A 192 -4.08 -3.47 -12.09
N SER A 193 -4.17 -4.70 -11.59
CA SER A 193 -5.45 -5.43 -11.54
C SER A 193 -6.43 -4.77 -10.57
N THR A 194 -7.71 -4.72 -10.94
CA THR A 194 -8.81 -4.31 -10.06
C THR A 194 -8.95 -5.19 -8.81
N LYS A 195 -8.38 -6.42 -8.84
CA LYS A 195 -8.33 -7.34 -7.69
C LYS A 195 -7.53 -6.81 -6.50
N THR A 196 -6.57 -5.91 -6.73
CA THR A 196 -5.84 -5.22 -5.66
C THR A 196 -6.80 -4.50 -4.71
N LEU A 197 -7.83 -3.86 -5.24
CA LEU A 197 -8.87 -3.23 -4.42
C LEU A 197 -9.62 -4.24 -3.54
N ASP A 198 -10.00 -5.39 -4.11
CA ASP A 198 -10.73 -6.43 -3.35
C ASP A 198 -9.91 -6.99 -2.19
N VAL A 199 -8.59 -7.17 -2.41
CA VAL A 199 -7.67 -7.62 -1.36
C VAL A 199 -7.62 -6.61 -0.20
N HIS A 200 -7.45 -5.33 -0.51
CA HIS A 200 -7.39 -4.30 0.53
C HIS A 200 -8.73 -4.09 1.23
N VAL A 201 -9.86 -4.22 0.52
CA VAL A 201 -11.19 -4.22 1.14
C VAL A 201 -11.35 -5.41 2.09
N SER A 202 -10.88 -6.61 1.68
CA SER A 202 -10.88 -7.79 2.54
C SER A 202 -10.03 -7.60 3.79
N ALA A 203 -8.82 -7.04 3.64
CA ALA A 203 -7.92 -6.76 4.76
C ALA A 203 -8.53 -5.73 5.74
N VAL A 204 -9.12 -4.64 5.22
CA VAL A 204 -9.82 -3.65 6.04
C VAL A 204 -10.98 -4.29 6.81
N ARG A 205 -11.85 -5.08 6.14
CA ARG A 205 -12.94 -5.81 6.80
C ARG A 205 -12.43 -6.69 7.94
N LYS A 206 -11.40 -7.50 7.66
CA LYS A 206 -10.80 -8.39 8.67
C LYS A 206 -10.34 -7.61 9.91
N LYS A 207 -9.68 -6.47 9.72
CA LYS A 207 -9.21 -5.61 10.83
C LYS A 207 -10.35 -4.93 11.56
N LEU A 208 -11.41 -4.52 10.86
CA LEU A 208 -12.63 -3.98 11.45
C LEU A 208 -13.53 -5.06 12.08
N ARG A 209 -13.18 -6.36 11.97
CA ARG A 209 -14.00 -7.50 12.38
C ARG A 209 -15.37 -7.49 11.70
N ASP A 210 -15.40 -7.06 10.44
CA ASP A 210 -16.60 -6.89 9.63
C ASP A 210 -16.83 -8.15 8.76
N ASP A 211 -17.92 -8.86 8.99
CA ASP A 211 -18.24 -10.10 8.25
C ASP A 211 -18.70 -9.77 6.83
N PRO A 212 -18.01 -10.24 5.78
CA PRO A 212 -18.40 -9.95 4.39
C PRO A 212 -19.77 -10.52 3.99
N THR A 213 -20.31 -11.50 4.74
CA THR A 213 -21.64 -12.08 4.50
C THR A 213 -22.74 -11.28 5.18
N ARG A 214 -22.42 -10.58 6.27
CA ARG A 214 -23.31 -9.68 7.02
C ARG A 214 -22.56 -8.41 7.41
N PRO A 215 -22.18 -7.58 6.43
CA PRO A 215 -21.31 -6.45 6.68
C PRO A 215 -22.05 -5.39 7.53
N ARG A 216 -21.36 -4.96 8.61
CA ARG A 216 -21.80 -3.85 9.44
C ARG A 216 -21.30 -2.51 8.88
N TYR A 217 -20.07 -2.48 8.34
CA TYR A 217 -19.40 -1.25 7.91
C TYR A 217 -19.20 -1.17 6.40
N VAL A 218 -18.56 -2.15 5.78
CA VAL A 218 -18.17 -2.09 4.37
C VAL A 218 -19.08 -3.00 3.53
N HIS A 219 -19.98 -2.42 2.76
CA HIS A 219 -20.93 -3.13 1.90
C HIS A 219 -20.39 -3.24 0.47
N THR A 220 -20.55 -4.42 -0.14
CA THR A 220 -20.23 -4.62 -1.57
C THR A 220 -21.49 -4.33 -2.40
N VAL A 221 -21.39 -3.37 -3.31
CA VAL A 221 -22.44 -3.11 -4.31
C VAL A 221 -21.98 -3.77 -5.61
N ARG A 222 -22.55 -4.95 -5.91
CA ARG A 222 -22.13 -5.79 -7.04
C ARG A 222 -22.17 -5.02 -8.36
N GLY A 223 -21.11 -5.12 -9.14
CA GLY A 223 -20.98 -4.46 -10.44
C GLY A 223 -20.72 -2.95 -10.38
N VAL A 224 -20.72 -2.32 -9.18
CA VAL A 224 -20.52 -0.88 -9.01
C VAL A 224 -19.27 -0.57 -8.18
N GLY A 225 -19.26 -0.97 -6.91
CA GLY A 225 -18.16 -0.61 -6.02
C GLY A 225 -18.41 -1.00 -4.56
N PHE A 226 -18.05 -0.11 -3.66
CA PHE A 226 -18.20 -0.32 -2.21
C PHE A 226 -18.89 0.89 -1.57
N ARG A 227 -19.63 0.64 -0.49
CA ARG A 227 -20.28 1.67 0.31
C ARG A 227 -19.90 1.48 1.77
N PHE A 228 -19.50 2.52 2.44
CA PHE A 228 -19.41 2.51 3.89
C PHE A 228 -20.80 2.77 4.48
N ALA A 229 -21.14 2.12 5.58
CA ALA A 229 -22.41 2.32 6.26
C ALA A 229 -22.58 3.78 6.65
N ALA A 230 -23.80 4.30 6.56
CA ALA A 230 -24.11 5.63 7.08
C ALA A 230 -24.09 5.63 8.63
N PRO A 231 -23.81 6.78 9.28
CA PRO A 231 -23.72 6.85 10.74
C PRO A 231 -24.97 6.32 11.48
N ASP A 232 -26.15 6.50 10.90
CA ASP A 232 -27.43 6.04 11.44
C ASP A 232 -27.67 4.52 11.24
N GLU A 233 -26.95 3.86 10.36
CA GLU A 233 -27.03 2.42 10.12
C GLU A 233 -26.22 1.57 11.12
N VAL A 234 -25.29 2.18 11.85
CA VAL A 234 -24.33 1.49 12.76
C VAL A 234 -24.31 2.02 14.19
N SER A 235 -25.35 2.77 14.54
CA SER A 235 -25.57 3.31 15.89
C SER A 235 -25.91 2.22 16.89
#